data_55a11f794fa5f89aa800b459c73e828b
#
_entry.id   55a11f794fa5f89aa800b459c73e828b
#
_cell.length_a   1.000
_cell.length_b   1.000
_cell.length_c   1.000
_cell.angle_alpha   90.00
_cell.angle_beta   90.00
_cell.angle_gamma   90.00
#
_symmetry.space_group_name_H-M   'P 1'
#
loop_
_entity.id
_entity.type
_entity.pdbx_description
1 polymer ?
#
loop_
_entity_poly.entity_id
_entity_poly.type
_entity_poly.pdbx_seq_one_letter_code
_entity_poly.pdbx_strand_id
1 'polypeptide(L)'
;MSVKLRLKNSLLYFLDKLPSKWGFYCYHIIQQKMDSNNFDLKLNRGIGAMNVISKILAEINSSLDNKSITEIGSGWLPVMPYLLKYQGNAKSIYTYDLYDHYSAETIKDFNTYFVAKTNPNIDLSTLDDYNLPEDIHYFPKKNIIESAKIESEVIFSRYVLEHVTPKDIELMHKKFASEMPKNSLIVHLISPSDHRAYVDASLSMQDFLKFSEKEWKTRMTKFDYHNRLRLPEYLEIFKKCGLEVAYLNYDVPKKDSATYKKFKNLKLHQDYHKFTEEELMAGAINIVLKV
;
A
#
# COMPACT_ATOMS: atom_id res chain seq x y z
N MET A 1 11.80 -15.98 -17.80
CA MET A 1 12.20 -15.27 -16.54
C MET A 1 13.54 -14.59 -16.80
N SER A 2 13.59 -13.26 -16.66
CA SER A 2 14.79 -12.45 -16.92
C SER A 2 15.91 -12.74 -15.92
N VAL A 3 17.17 -12.44 -16.31
CA VAL A 3 18.34 -12.60 -15.43
C VAL A 3 18.17 -11.72 -14.18
N LYS A 4 17.65 -10.51 -14.34
CA LYS A 4 17.40 -9.58 -13.23
C LYS A 4 16.44 -10.16 -12.18
N LEU A 5 15.35 -10.80 -12.62
CA LEU A 5 14.39 -11.45 -11.71
C LEU A 5 15.00 -12.67 -11.01
N ARG A 6 15.83 -13.46 -11.73
CA ARG A 6 16.55 -14.60 -11.11
C ARG A 6 17.48 -14.13 -10.01
N LEU A 7 18.27 -13.10 -10.25
CA LEU A 7 19.19 -12.53 -9.26
C LEU A 7 18.44 -11.98 -8.04
N LYS A 8 17.35 -11.23 -8.26
CA LYS A 8 16.48 -10.76 -7.16
C LYS A 8 15.97 -11.92 -6.32
N ASN A 9 15.39 -12.94 -6.94
CA ASN A 9 14.84 -14.09 -6.23
C ASN A 9 15.93 -14.84 -5.44
N SER A 10 17.11 -15.09 -6.05
CA SER A 10 18.23 -15.74 -5.37
C SER A 10 18.68 -14.96 -4.14
N LEU A 11 18.75 -13.63 -4.23
CA LEU A 11 19.07 -12.78 -3.10
C LEU A 11 18.03 -12.89 -1.99
N LEU A 12 16.74 -12.78 -2.33
CA LEU A 12 15.65 -12.89 -1.34
C LEU A 12 15.61 -14.27 -0.68
N TYR A 13 15.81 -15.35 -1.42
CA TYR A 13 15.92 -16.70 -0.85
C TYR A 13 17.14 -16.87 0.07
N PHE A 14 18.26 -16.27 -0.27
CA PHE A 14 19.43 -16.26 0.60
C PHE A 14 19.14 -15.53 1.91
N LEU A 15 18.58 -14.32 1.84
CA LEU A 15 18.20 -13.53 3.00
C LEU A 15 17.14 -14.22 3.86
N ASP A 16 16.23 -14.97 3.24
CA ASP A 16 15.16 -15.70 3.94
C ASP A 16 15.70 -16.85 4.82
N LYS A 17 16.83 -17.44 4.42
CA LYS A 17 17.52 -18.50 5.21
C LYS A 17 18.31 -17.96 6.40
N LEU A 18 18.58 -16.67 6.44
CA LEU A 18 19.26 -16.05 7.59
C LEU A 18 18.31 -15.99 8.79
N PRO A 19 18.84 -16.01 10.03
CA PRO A 19 18.04 -15.67 11.20
C PRO A 19 17.27 -14.37 10.96
N SER A 20 16.00 -14.32 11.33
CA SER A 20 15.08 -13.22 10.96
C SER A 20 15.67 -11.84 11.20
N LYS A 21 16.30 -11.63 12.36
CA LYS A 21 16.94 -10.33 12.70
C LYS A 21 17.98 -9.90 11.66
N TRP A 22 18.86 -10.80 11.22
CA TRP A 22 19.90 -10.51 10.25
C TRP A 22 19.36 -10.39 8.82
N GLY A 23 18.42 -11.28 8.45
CA GLY A 23 17.78 -11.24 7.16
C GLY A 23 17.05 -9.91 6.93
N PHE A 24 16.25 -9.45 7.89
CA PHE A 24 15.58 -8.16 7.83
C PHE A 24 16.56 -6.98 7.84
N TYR A 25 17.60 -7.01 8.65
CA TYR A 25 18.63 -5.99 8.69
C TYR A 25 19.30 -5.80 7.32
N CYS A 26 19.78 -6.90 6.71
CA CYS A 26 20.39 -6.84 5.38
C CYS A 26 19.40 -6.38 4.31
N TYR A 27 18.17 -6.88 4.35
CA TYR A 27 17.11 -6.47 3.44
C TYR A 27 16.85 -4.96 3.53
N HIS A 28 16.75 -4.42 4.75
CA HIS A 28 16.57 -2.99 4.99
C HIS A 28 17.70 -2.14 4.40
N ILE A 29 18.95 -2.51 4.64
CA ILE A 29 20.11 -1.79 4.07
C ILE A 29 20.03 -1.75 2.54
N ILE A 30 19.71 -2.89 1.91
CA ILE A 30 19.60 -2.98 0.45
C ILE A 30 18.47 -2.09 -0.06
N GLN A 31 17.30 -2.17 0.55
CA GLN A 31 16.14 -1.36 0.13
C GLN A 31 16.39 0.12 0.36
N GLN A 32 16.93 0.51 1.50
CA GLN A 32 17.25 1.91 1.80
C GLN A 32 18.20 2.50 0.76
N LYS A 33 19.29 1.77 0.38
CA LYS A 33 20.21 2.22 -0.66
C LYS A 33 19.58 2.31 -2.06
N MET A 34 18.62 1.45 -2.36
CA MET A 34 17.97 1.43 -3.68
C MET A 34 16.87 2.49 -3.81
N ASP A 35 16.22 2.85 -2.71
CA ASP A 35 14.96 3.59 -2.75
C ASP A 35 15.02 5.01 -2.14
N SER A 36 16.05 5.33 -1.32
CA SER A 36 16.06 6.56 -0.51
C SER A 36 16.28 7.86 -1.29
N ASN A 37 16.87 7.85 -2.46
CA ASN A 37 17.48 9.07 -3.05
C ASN A 37 16.66 9.76 -4.15
N ASN A 38 15.45 9.29 -4.48
CA ASN A 38 14.64 9.95 -5.52
C ASN A 38 13.40 10.62 -4.93
N PHE A 39 13.61 11.71 -4.21
CA PHE A 39 12.53 12.51 -3.60
C PHE A 39 11.52 13.00 -4.64
N ASP A 40 12.01 13.45 -5.81
CA ASP A 40 11.16 13.97 -6.88
C ASP A 40 10.17 12.90 -7.39
N LEU A 41 10.66 11.71 -7.70
CA LEU A 41 9.81 10.60 -8.14
C LEU A 41 8.80 10.19 -7.07
N LYS A 42 9.22 10.13 -5.79
CA LYS A 42 8.35 9.73 -4.68
C LYS A 42 7.28 10.78 -4.41
N LEU A 43 7.65 12.06 -4.38
CA LEU A 43 6.70 13.16 -4.19
C LEU A 43 5.70 13.22 -5.34
N ASN A 44 6.14 13.14 -6.60
CA ASN A 44 5.25 13.16 -7.75
C ASN A 44 4.25 11.97 -7.76
N ARG A 45 4.70 10.78 -7.36
CA ARG A 45 3.81 9.61 -7.18
C ARG A 45 2.83 9.81 -6.03
N GLY A 46 3.25 10.46 -4.95
CA GLY A 46 2.38 10.83 -3.83
C GLY A 46 1.33 11.85 -4.26
N ILE A 47 1.72 12.92 -4.95
CA ILE A 47 0.81 13.94 -5.49
C ILE A 47 -0.22 13.29 -6.42
N GLY A 48 0.21 12.38 -7.31
CA GLY A 48 -0.72 11.61 -8.14
C GLY A 48 -1.75 10.82 -7.33
N ALA A 49 -1.31 10.15 -6.26
CA ALA A 49 -2.22 9.44 -5.35
C ALA A 49 -3.15 10.40 -4.61
N MET A 50 -2.65 11.53 -4.12
CA MET A 50 -3.47 12.54 -3.44
C MET A 50 -4.55 13.11 -4.36
N ASN A 51 -4.23 13.36 -5.63
CA ASN A 51 -5.21 13.80 -6.62
C ASN A 51 -6.32 12.74 -6.84
N VAL A 52 -5.96 11.45 -6.87
CA VAL A 52 -6.94 10.36 -6.96
C VAL A 52 -7.84 10.36 -5.72
N ILE A 53 -7.27 10.44 -4.52
CA ILE A 53 -8.02 10.47 -3.26
C ILE A 53 -8.98 11.65 -3.21
N SER A 54 -8.49 12.86 -3.52
CA SER A 54 -9.31 14.08 -3.52
C SER A 54 -10.49 13.97 -4.48
N LYS A 55 -10.25 13.43 -5.68
CA LYS A 55 -11.32 13.19 -6.66
C LYS A 55 -12.36 12.20 -6.14
N ILE A 56 -11.92 11.06 -5.62
CA ILE A 56 -12.79 10.02 -5.10
C ILE A 56 -13.66 10.56 -3.95
N LEU A 57 -13.05 11.28 -3.00
CA LEU A 57 -13.78 11.82 -1.87
C LEU A 57 -14.79 12.89 -2.30
N ALA A 58 -14.47 13.72 -3.29
CA ALA A 58 -15.40 14.69 -3.85
C ALA A 58 -16.61 14.00 -4.52
N GLU A 59 -16.43 12.87 -5.21
CA GLU A 59 -17.52 12.11 -5.82
C GLU A 59 -18.53 11.55 -4.79
N ILE A 60 -18.09 11.32 -3.55
CA ILE A 60 -18.96 10.89 -2.43
C ILE A 60 -19.30 12.04 -1.47
N ASN A 61 -19.14 13.29 -1.88
CA ASN A 61 -19.37 14.49 -1.08
C ASN A 61 -18.63 14.47 0.28
N SER A 62 -17.36 14.05 0.28
CA SER A 62 -16.49 14.00 1.45
C SER A 62 -15.16 14.70 1.21
N SER A 63 -14.38 14.88 2.29
CA SER A 63 -13.05 15.48 2.24
C SER A 63 -12.17 14.95 3.38
N LEU A 64 -10.88 15.28 3.34
CA LEU A 64 -9.93 15.04 4.43
C LEU A 64 -9.82 16.23 5.40
N ASP A 65 -10.46 17.34 5.04
CA ASP A 65 -10.35 18.61 5.76
C ASP A 65 -10.69 18.46 7.24
N ASN A 66 -9.79 18.91 8.08
CA ASN A 66 -9.87 18.88 9.56
C ASN A 66 -10.15 17.49 10.16
N LYS A 67 -9.83 16.39 9.46
CA LYS A 67 -10.00 15.03 9.93
C LYS A 67 -8.73 14.44 10.52
N SER A 68 -8.89 13.57 11.53
CA SER A 68 -7.83 12.68 12.00
C SER A 68 -7.72 11.48 11.07
N ILE A 69 -6.52 11.17 10.62
CA ILE A 69 -6.27 10.10 9.65
C ILE A 69 -5.29 9.09 10.23
N THR A 70 -5.62 7.80 10.14
CA THR A 70 -4.64 6.73 10.38
C THR A 70 -4.19 6.14 9.04
N GLU A 71 -2.88 6.23 8.77
CA GLU A 71 -2.25 5.56 7.62
C GLU A 71 -1.70 4.20 8.02
N ILE A 72 -1.88 3.22 7.15
CA ILE A 72 -1.28 1.89 7.28
C ILE A 72 -0.24 1.73 6.18
N GLY A 73 1.00 1.40 6.59
CA GLY A 73 2.14 1.25 5.67
C GLY A 73 2.81 2.58 5.38
N SER A 74 3.60 3.07 6.33
CA SER A 74 4.30 4.36 6.26
C SER A 74 5.30 4.46 5.10
N GLY A 75 5.81 3.31 4.64
CA GLY A 75 6.89 3.28 3.64
C GLY A 75 8.20 3.87 4.16
N TRP A 76 9.08 4.30 3.24
CA TRP A 76 10.43 4.78 3.54
C TRP A 76 10.54 6.28 3.80
N LEU A 77 9.52 7.05 3.43
CA LEU A 77 9.44 8.51 3.57
C LEU A 77 8.00 8.91 3.88
N PRO A 78 7.79 9.95 4.69
CA PRO A 78 6.46 10.43 5.07
C PRO A 78 5.76 11.22 3.95
N VAL A 79 5.84 10.75 2.70
CA VAL A 79 5.26 11.46 1.54
C VAL A 79 3.76 11.61 1.67
N MET A 80 3.06 10.51 1.94
CA MET A 80 1.59 10.56 2.09
C MET A 80 1.18 11.28 3.37
N PRO A 81 1.79 11.05 4.55
CA PRO A 81 1.52 11.86 5.74
C PRO A 81 1.59 13.36 5.48
N TYR A 82 2.63 13.82 4.79
CA TYR A 82 2.79 15.25 4.48
C TYR A 82 1.72 15.75 3.50
N LEU A 83 1.42 15.00 2.45
CA LEU A 83 0.37 15.39 1.50
C LEU A 83 -1.02 15.37 2.13
N LEU A 84 -1.33 14.37 2.96
CA LEU A 84 -2.59 14.33 3.71
C LEU A 84 -2.71 15.51 4.66
N LYS A 85 -1.62 15.88 5.36
CA LYS A 85 -1.60 17.03 6.27
C LYS A 85 -1.69 18.36 5.52
N TYR A 86 -0.80 18.63 4.60
CA TYR A 86 -0.63 19.97 4.02
C TYR A 86 -1.46 20.23 2.76
N GLN A 87 -1.74 19.22 1.97
CA GLN A 87 -2.60 19.33 0.80
C GLN A 87 -4.04 18.93 1.11
N GLY A 88 -4.23 17.90 1.95
CA GLY A 88 -5.54 17.43 2.40
C GLY A 88 -6.13 18.21 3.55
N ASN A 89 -5.35 19.11 4.17
CA ASN A 89 -5.70 19.87 5.38
C ASN A 89 -6.18 19.00 6.54
N ALA A 90 -5.60 17.80 6.69
CA ALA A 90 -5.93 16.92 7.79
C ALA A 90 -5.51 17.50 9.14
N LYS A 91 -6.27 17.23 10.20
CA LYS A 91 -5.98 17.67 11.56
C LYS A 91 -4.71 17.00 12.09
N SER A 92 -4.66 15.69 12.05
CA SER A 92 -3.54 14.88 12.52
C SER A 92 -3.40 13.60 11.73
N ILE A 93 -2.17 13.07 11.63
CA ILE A 93 -1.84 11.83 10.95
C ILE A 93 -1.18 10.87 11.94
N TYR A 94 -1.67 9.63 11.99
CA TYR A 94 -1.12 8.53 12.77
C TYR A 94 -0.67 7.43 11.80
N THR A 95 0.64 7.32 11.52
CA THR A 95 1.15 6.39 10.52
C THR A 95 1.80 5.17 11.18
N TYR A 96 1.30 3.97 10.82
CA TYR A 96 1.70 2.68 11.38
C TYR A 96 2.46 1.85 10.36
N ASP A 97 3.55 1.22 10.82
CA ASP A 97 4.29 0.24 10.03
C ASP A 97 4.79 -0.92 10.89
N LEU A 98 4.82 -2.12 10.30
CA LEU A 98 5.39 -3.32 10.93
C LEU A 98 6.91 -3.23 11.08
N TYR A 99 7.54 -2.32 10.35
CA TYR A 99 8.98 -2.10 10.34
C TYR A 99 9.32 -0.65 10.69
N ASP A 100 10.57 -0.44 11.07
CA ASP A 100 11.13 0.89 11.33
C ASP A 100 11.85 1.35 10.05
N HIS A 101 11.15 2.09 9.23
CA HIS A 101 11.64 2.51 7.91
C HIS A 101 12.23 3.91 7.91
N TYR A 102 11.77 4.78 8.80
CA TYR A 102 12.17 6.17 8.80
C TYR A 102 13.58 6.37 9.34
N SER A 103 14.32 7.22 8.68
CA SER A 103 15.62 7.73 9.12
C SER A 103 15.49 9.23 9.35
N ALA A 104 15.81 9.69 10.55
CA ALA A 104 15.75 11.11 10.91
C ALA A 104 16.58 11.98 9.95
N GLU A 105 17.77 11.51 9.54
CA GLU A 105 18.62 12.21 8.58
C GLU A 105 17.92 12.34 7.21
N THR A 106 17.38 11.23 6.69
CA THR A 106 16.70 11.24 5.39
C THR A 106 15.44 12.11 5.42
N ILE A 107 14.70 12.11 6.55
CA ILE A 107 13.50 12.96 6.69
C ILE A 107 13.89 14.43 6.77
N LYS A 108 14.97 14.79 7.45
CA LYS A 108 15.48 16.16 7.48
C LYS A 108 15.77 16.70 6.07
N ASP A 109 16.41 15.89 5.23
CA ASP A 109 16.66 16.25 3.84
C ASP A 109 15.36 16.34 3.04
N PHE A 110 14.44 15.40 3.26
CA PHE A 110 13.12 15.42 2.63
C PHE A 110 12.29 16.62 3.06
N ASN A 111 12.36 17.07 4.30
CA ASN A 111 11.68 18.28 4.79
C ASN A 111 12.08 19.51 3.99
N THR A 112 13.39 19.71 3.83
CA THR A 112 13.93 20.82 3.02
C THR A 112 13.44 20.74 1.58
N TYR A 113 13.50 19.55 1.00
CA TYR A 113 13.02 19.31 -0.36
C TYR A 113 11.52 19.53 -0.51
N PHE A 114 10.70 19.01 0.42
CA PHE A 114 9.24 19.10 0.39
C PHE A 114 8.76 20.55 0.45
N VAL A 115 9.27 21.33 1.40
CA VAL A 115 8.96 22.76 1.53
C VAL A 115 9.28 23.54 0.26
N ALA A 116 10.49 23.34 -0.30
CA ALA A 116 10.92 24.02 -1.53
C ALA A 116 10.05 23.68 -2.75
N LYS A 117 9.49 22.46 -2.80
CA LYS A 117 8.72 21.97 -3.95
C LYS A 117 7.20 22.20 -3.84
N THR A 118 6.66 22.32 -2.65
CA THR A 118 5.21 22.40 -2.44
C THR A 118 4.76 23.79 -2.00
N ASN A 119 5.19 24.22 -0.82
CA ASN A 119 4.81 25.52 -0.27
C ASN A 119 5.91 26.02 0.69
N PRO A 120 6.61 27.10 0.37
CA PRO A 120 7.68 27.65 1.22
C PRO A 120 7.19 28.21 2.58
N ASN A 121 5.88 28.37 2.76
CA ASN A 121 5.28 28.84 4.01
C ASN A 121 4.91 27.71 4.98
N ILE A 122 5.19 26.44 4.64
CA ILE A 122 5.00 25.34 5.58
C ILE A 122 5.98 25.50 6.73
N ASP A 123 5.45 25.62 7.95
CA ASP A 123 6.26 25.67 9.16
C ASP A 123 6.63 24.26 9.61
N LEU A 124 7.93 24.00 9.73
CA LEU A 124 8.52 22.78 10.26
C LEU A 124 9.42 23.12 11.47
N SER A 125 9.04 24.11 12.28
CA SER A 125 9.83 24.55 13.44
C SER A 125 9.78 23.57 14.61
N THR A 126 8.65 22.84 14.78
CA THR A 126 8.47 21.86 15.84
C THR A 126 8.51 20.45 15.25
N LEU A 127 9.59 19.72 15.55
CA LEU A 127 9.84 18.39 15.01
C LEU A 127 10.11 17.38 16.13
N ASP A 128 9.70 16.13 15.92
CA ASP A 128 10.02 15.00 16.80
C ASP A 128 11.42 14.42 16.57
N ASP A 129 11.75 13.31 17.22
CA ASP A 129 13.03 12.61 17.09
C ASP A 129 13.29 12.06 15.67
N TYR A 130 12.25 11.87 14.86
CA TYR A 130 12.33 11.52 13.44
C TYR A 130 12.37 12.74 12.51
N ASN A 131 12.36 13.94 13.03
CA ASN A 131 12.16 15.20 12.28
C ASN A 131 10.80 15.28 11.59
N LEU A 132 9.75 14.67 12.16
CA LEU A 132 8.37 14.79 11.70
C LEU A 132 7.68 16.00 12.38
N PRO A 133 6.79 16.71 11.66
CA PRO A 133 5.95 17.76 12.25
C PRO A 133 5.06 17.25 13.40
N GLU A 134 4.74 18.10 14.36
CA GLU A 134 4.00 17.79 15.60
C GLU A 134 2.70 17.00 15.38
N ASP A 135 1.97 17.30 14.30
CA ASP A 135 0.69 16.63 13.98
C ASP A 135 0.85 15.30 13.21
N ILE A 136 2.07 14.81 13.00
CA ILE A 136 2.34 13.55 12.32
C ILE A 136 3.07 12.60 13.29
N HIS A 137 2.35 11.56 13.70
CA HIS A 137 2.81 10.60 14.69
C HIS A 137 3.19 9.27 14.01
N TYR A 138 4.44 8.86 14.12
CA TYR A 138 4.95 7.62 13.55
C TYR A 138 5.00 6.50 14.58
N PHE A 139 4.42 5.35 14.22
CA PHE A 139 4.37 4.14 15.03
C PHE A 139 5.10 2.98 14.33
N PRO A 140 6.45 2.94 14.40
CA PRO A 140 7.22 1.84 13.84
C PRO A 140 7.06 0.57 14.66
N LYS A 141 7.23 -0.59 14.01
CA LYS A 141 7.14 -1.93 14.64
C LYS A 141 5.82 -2.15 15.38
N LYS A 142 4.74 -1.54 14.87
CA LYS A 142 3.41 -1.67 15.45
C LYS A 142 2.45 -2.29 14.44
N ASN A 143 1.83 -3.40 14.86
CA ASN A 143 0.73 -3.99 14.13
C ASN A 143 -0.56 -3.23 14.46
N ILE A 144 -1.22 -2.69 13.45
CA ILE A 144 -2.48 -1.95 13.63
C ILE A 144 -3.58 -2.81 14.27
N ILE A 145 -3.57 -4.14 14.07
CA ILE A 145 -4.54 -5.07 14.67
C ILE A 145 -4.40 -5.07 16.20
N GLU A 146 -3.17 -4.91 16.71
CA GLU A 146 -2.83 -4.95 18.13
C GLU A 146 -2.71 -3.55 18.76
N SER A 147 -2.93 -2.49 17.98
CA SER A 147 -2.84 -1.11 18.46
C SER A 147 -3.94 -0.77 19.45
N ALA A 148 -3.78 0.36 20.16
CA ALA A 148 -4.85 0.99 20.92
C ALA A 148 -6.07 1.26 20.03
N LYS A 149 -7.18 1.65 20.66
CA LYS A 149 -8.42 1.99 19.97
C LYS A 149 -8.17 3.02 18.86
N ILE A 150 -8.76 2.79 17.69
CA ILE A 150 -8.69 3.69 16.55
C ILE A 150 -9.82 4.72 16.65
N GLU A 151 -9.43 5.98 16.82
CA GLU A 151 -10.37 7.10 16.93
C GLU A 151 -10.34 8.01 15.69
N SER A 152 -9.57 7.64 14.69
CA SER A 152 -9.48 8.40 13.45
C SER A 152 -10.75 8.31 12.63
N GLU A 153 -11.11 9.42 11.98
CA GLU A 153 -12.27 9.52 11.10
C GLU A 153 -11.99 8.94 9.70
N VAL A 154 -10.72 8.79 9.35
CA VAL A 154 -10.29 8.19 8.08
C VAL A 154 -9.16 7.19 8.31
N ILE A 155 -9.29 5.99 7.76
CA ILE A 155 -8.18 5.06 7.53
C ILE A 155 -7.72 5.25 6.10
N PHE A 156 -6.41 5.25 5.89
CA PHE A 156 -5.79 5.30 4.57
C PHE A 156 -4.74 4.21 4.42
N SER A 157 -4.71 3.54 3.27
CA SER A 157 -3.56 2.73 2.86
C SER A 157 -3.34 2.78 1.35
N ARG A 158 -2.08 2.67 0.95
CA ARG A 158 -1.69 2.68 -0.45
C ARG A 158 -0.69 1.58 -0.73
N TYR A 159 -1.09 0.61 -1.55
CA TYR A 159 -0.25 -0.54 -1.95
C TYR A 159 0.24 -1.36 -0.75
N VAL A 160 -0.67 -1.63 0.18
CA VAL A 160 -0.42 -2.39 1.41
C VAL A 160 -1.20 -3.70 1.42
N LEU A 161 -2.50 -3.66 1.10
CA LEU A 161 -3.37 -4.83 1.29
C LEU A 161 -2.95 -6.04 0.45
N GLU A 162 -2.31 -5.85 -0.68
CA GLU A 162 -1.73 -6.94 -1.47
C GLU A 162 -0.59 -7.68 -0.76
N HIS A 163 0.03 -7.07 0.25
CA HIS A 163 1.09 -7.65 1.07
C HIS A 163 0.61 -8.18 2.42
N VAL A 164 -0.68 -8.09 2.69
CA VAL A 164 -1.30 -8.55 3.95
C VAL A 164 -2.02 -9.87 3.71
N THR A 165 -1.99 -10.78 4.70
CA THR A 165 -2.72 -12.05 4.56
C THR A 165 -4.24 -11.81 4.54
N PRO A 166 -5.03 -12.64 3.83
CA PRO A 166 -6.49 -12.49 3.82
C PRO A 166 -7.11 -12.48 5.23
N LYS A 167 -6.54 -13.28 6.14
CA LYS A 167 -6.95 -13.32 7.55
C LYS A 167 -6.68 -12.00 8.26
N ASP A 168 -5.51 -11.42 8.05
CA ASP A 168 -5.15 -10.16 8.73
C ASP A 168 -5.90 -8.97 8.12
N ILE A 169 -6.21 -9.00 6.80
CA ILE A 169 -7.13 -8.03 6.18
C ILE A 169 -8.49 -8.08 6.89
N GLU A 170 -9.05 -9.28 7.10
CA GLU A 170 -10.34 -9.44 7.80
C GLU A 170 -10.25 -8.94 9.26
N LEU A 171 -9.18 -9.28 9.99
CA LEU A 171 -8.99 -8.83 11.37
C LEU A 171 -8.86 -7.30 11.49
N MET A 172 -8.08 -6.67 10.60
CA MET A 172 -7.97 -5.21 10.55
C MET A 172 -9.34 -4.56 10.33
N HIS A 173 -10.09 -5.04 9.33
CA HIS A 173 -11.36 -4.42 8.97
C HIS A 173 -12.45 -4.66 10.02
N LYS A 174 -12.45 -5.79 10.74
CA LYS A 174 -13.30 -5.99 11.92
C LYS A 174 -12.98 -4.99 13.02
N LYS A 175 -11.68 -4.74 13.28
CA LYS A 175 -11.26 -3.73 14.25
C LYS A 175 -11.74 -2.34 13.83
N PHE A 176 -11.55 -1.95 12.57
CA PHE A 176 -11.98 -0.66 12.05
C PHE A 176 -13.50 -0.48 12.19
N ALA A 177 -14.27 -1.48 11.75
CA ALA A 177 -15.74 -1.46 11.87
C ALA A 177 -16.24 -1.35 13.32
N SER A 178 -15.49 -1.88 14.29
CA SER A 178 -15.91 -1.87 15.70
C SER A 178 -15.43 -0.65 16.49
N GLU A 179 -14.34 -0.01 16.07
CA GLU A 179 -13.69 1.02 16.88
C GLU A 179 -13.81 2.43 16.32
N MET A 180 -13.87 2.58 14.99
CA MET A 180 -13.96 3.89 14.35
C MET A 180 -15.32 4.56 14.62
N PRO A 181 -15.36 5.90 14.65
CA PRO A 181 -16.62 6.63 14.73
C PRO A 181 -17.56 6.27 13.58
N LYS A 182 -18.87 6.31 13.81
CA LYS A 182 -19.87 6.12 12.74
C LYS A 182 -19.67 7.14 11.60
N ASN A 183 -19.90 6.70 10.39
CA ASN A 183 -19.68 7.47 9.16
C ASN A 183 -18.19 7.77 8.83
N SER A 184 -17.26 7.14 9.54
CA SER A 184 -15.84 7.17 9.18
C SER A 184 -15.61 6.46 7.86
N LEU A 185 -14.52 6.83 7.19
CA LEU A 185 -14.15 6.30 5.88
C LEU A 185 -12.87 5.47 5.95
N ILE A 186 -12.81 4.43 5.14
CA ILE A 186 -11.62 3.62 4.94
C ILE A 186 -11.28 3.69 3.45
N VAL A 187 -10.13 4.29 3.13
CA VAL A 187 -9.67 4.53 1.76
C VAL A 187 -8.51 3.62 1.45
N HIS A 188 -8.66 2.73 0.50
CA HIS A 188 -7.59 1.84 0.04
C HIS A 188 -7.30 2.04 -1.44
N LEU A 189 -6.01 2.19 -1.76
CA LEU A 189 -5.48 2.08 -3.11
C LEU A 189 -4.68 0.76 -3.18
N ILE A 190 -5.21 -0.23 -3.91
CA ILE A 190 -4.68 -1.61 -3.93
C ILE A 190 -4.11 -1.91 -5.33
N SER A 191 -2.95 -2.55 -5.39
CA SER A 191 -2.33 -3.03 -6.62
C SER A 191 -2.28 -4.56 -6.66
N PRO A 192 -3.35 -5.26 -7.07
CA PRO A 192 -3.41 -6.72 -7.06
C PRO A 192 -2.65 -7.34 -8.24
N SER A 193 -1.50 -6.78 -8.60
CA SER A 193 -0.67 -7.18 -9.73
C SER A 193 0.51 -8.04 -9.27
N ASP A 194 0.99 -8.89 -10.15
CA ASP A 194 2.22 -9.65 -9.92
C ASP A 194 3.46 -8.75 -9.96
N HIS A 195 4.05 -8.47 -8.82
CA HIS A 195 5.21 -7.58 -8.71
C HIS A 195 6.46 -8.08 -9.45
N ARG A 196 6.52 -9.36 -9.81
CA ARG A 196 7.59 -9.90 -10.65
C ARG A 196 7.55 -9.30 -12.06
N ALA A 197 6.36 -8.93 -12.55
CA ALA A 197 6.19 -8.29 -13.85
C ALA A 197 6.78 -6.88 -13.92
N TYR A 198 6.96 -6.20 -12.79
CA TYR A 198 7.68 -4.92 -12.74
C TYR A 198 9.19 -5.07 -12.95
N VAL A 199 9.74 -6.26 -12.69
CA VAL A 199 11.16 -6.58 -12.86
C VAL A 199 11.41 -7.31 -14.18
N ASP A 200 10.44 -8.08 -14.65
CA ASP A 200 10.50 -8.88 -15.87
C ASP A 200 9.28 -8.58 -16.77
N ALA A 201 9.46 -7.63 -17.67
CA ALA A 201 8.42 -7.20 -18.60
C ALA A 201 7.91 -8.29 -19.56
N SER A 202 8.50 -9.48 -19.59
CA SER A 202 7.96 -10.62 -20.34
C SER A 202 6.75 -11.27 -19.66
N LEU A 203 6.60 -11.07 -18.35
CA LEU A 203 5.49 -11.60 -17.56
C LEU A 203 4.21 -10.79 -17.75
N SER A 204 3.05 -11.44 -17.55
CA SER A 204 1.78 -10.74 -17.32
C SER A 204 1.73 -10.17 -15.92
N MET A 205 0.97 -9.09 -15.71
CA MET A 205 0.64 -8.59 -14.38
C MET A 205 -0.19 -9.59 -13.54
N GLN A 206 -0.69 -10.65 -14.17
CA GLN A 206 -1.43 -11.75 -13.56
C GLN A 206 -0.67 -13.08 -13.62
N ASP A 207 0.64 -13.09 -13.91
CA ASP A 207 1.41 -14.32 -14.13
C ASP A 207 1.38 -15.29 -12.94
N PHE A 208 1.25 -14.78 -11.73
CA PHE A 208 1.13 -15.58 -10.50
C PHE A 208 -0.15 -16.43 -10.43
N LEU A 209 -1.19 -16.13 -11.23
CA LEU A 209 -2.46 -16.88 -11.24
C LEU A 209 -2.36 -18.23 -11.96
N LYS A 210 -1.24 -18.55 -12.57
CA LYS A 210 -0.97 -19.88 -13.15
C LYS A 210 -0.55 -20.92 -12.11
N PHE A 211 -0.28 -20.49 -10.87
CA PHE A 211 0.18 -21.37 -9.81
C PHE A 211 -0.95 -21.68 -8.81
N SER A 212 -1.01 -22.93 -8.33
CA SER A 212 -1.79 -23.28 -7.16
C SER A 212 -1.32 -22.48 -5.94
N GLU A 213 -2.14 -22.45 -4.88
CA GLU A 213 -1.75 -21.81 -3.62
C GLU A 213 -0.49 -22.48 -3.00
N LYS A 214 -0.40 -23.81 -3.09
CA LYS A 214 0.76 -24.56 -2.61
C LYS A 214 2.04 -24.18 -3.36
N GLU A 215 1.99 -24.13 -4.68
CA GLU A 215 3.12 -23.73 -5.51
C GLU A 215 3.51 -22.28 -5.30
N TRP A 216 2.52 -21.39 -5.12
CA TRP A 216 2.78 -19.98 -4.87
C TRP A 216 3.52 -19.78 -3.54
N LYS A 217 3.08 -20.42 -2.46
CA LYS A 217 3.75 -20.39 -1.15
C LYS A 217 5.23 -20.78 -1.23
N THR A 218 5.61 -21.71 -2.08
CA THR A 218 7.02 -22.11 -2.25
C THR A 218 7.86 -21.09 -3.04
N ARG A 219 7.21 -20.11 -3.68
CA ARG A 219 7.86 -19.10 -4.52
C ARG A 219 8.05 -17.77 -3.82
N MET A 220 7.41 -17.59 -2.69
CA MET A 220 7.51 -16.39 -1.86
C MET A 220 8.50 -16.57 -0.72
N THR A 221 9.05 -15.46 -0.29
CA THR A 221 9.85 -15.33 0.93
C THR A 221 9.13 -14.39 1.90
N LYS A 222 9.63 -14.27 3.12
CA LYS A 222 9.10 -13.30 4.09
C LYS A 222 9.27 -11.84 3.66
N PHE A 223 10.06 -11.57 2.61
CA PHE A 223 10.35 -10.22 2.12
C PHE A 223 9.49 -9.78 0.93
N ASP A 224 8.84 -10.72 0.26
CA ASP A 224 8.05 -10.45 -0.94
C ASP A 224 6.69 -11.16 -0.96
N TYR A 225 6.10 -11.32 0.23
CA TYR A 225 4.75 -11.88 0.35
C TYR A 225 3.73 -11.10 -0.47
N HIS A 226 2.87 -11.84 -1.17
CA HIS A 226 1.80 -11.30 -2.01
C HIS A 226 0.59 -12.22 -1.99
N ASN A 227 -0.59 -11.69 -1.65
CA ASN A 227 -1.77 -12.52 -1.38
C ASN A 227 -2.53 -13.03 -2.59
N ARG A 228 -2.43 -12.44 -3.74
CA ARG A 228 -3.16 -12.79 -4.98
C ARG A 228 -4.69 -12.70 -4.93
N LEU A 229 -5.27 -12.03 -3.94
CA LEU A 229 -6.72 -11.79 -3.89
C LEU A 229 -7.19 -11.05 -5.14
N ARG A 230 -8.38 -11.43 -5.64
CA ARG A 230 -9.04 -10.73 -6.75
C ARG A 230 -10.11 -9.81 -6.20
N LEU A 231 -10.58 -8.87 -7.02
CA LEU A 231 -11.57 -7.87 -6.63
C LEU A 231 -12.77 -8.48 -5.84
N PRO A 232 -13.43 -9.56 -6.29
CA PRO A 232 -14.56 -10.12 -5.55
C PRO A 232 -14.19 -10.63 -4.14
N GLU A 233 -12.95 -11.14 -3.98
CA GLU A 233 -12.48 -11.65 -2.69
C GLU A 233 -12.24 -10.52 -1.68
N TYR A 234 -11.69 -9.38 -2.12
CA TYR A 234 -11.61 -8.17 -1.28
C TYR A 234 -13.00 -7.68 -0.86
N LEU A 235 -13.93 -7.57 -1.82
CA LEU A 235 -15.30 -7.14 -1.54
C LEU A 235 -16.03 -8.07 -0.56
N GLU A 236 -15.83 -9.39 -0.67
CA GLU A 236 -16.37 -10.37 0.26
C GLU A 236 -15.83 -10.18 1.68
N ILE A 237 -14.51 -9.96 1.82
CA ILE A 237 -13.90 -9.69 3.13
C ILE A 237 -14.51 -8.43 3.76
N PHE A 238 -14.60 -7.33 3.02
CA PHE A 238 -15.13 -6.08 3.54
C PHE A 238 -16.61 -6.22 3.94
N LYS A 239 -17.41 -6.89 3.12
CA LYS A 239 -18.81 -7.20 3.42
C LYS A 239 -18.97 -8.04 4.70
N LYS A 240 -18.14 -9.07 4.89
CA LYS A 240 -18.11 -9.89 6.11
C LYS A 240 -17.79 -9.09 7.37
N CYS A 241 -17.05 -7.99 7.22
CA CYS A 241 -16.73 -7.08 8.32
C CYS A 241 -17.85 -6.07 8.61
N GLY A 242 -18.95 -6.08 7.86
CA GLY A 242 -20.07 -5.15 8.04
C GLY A 242 -19.83 -3.77 7.43
N LEU A 243 -18.85 -3.63 6.55
CA LEU A 243 -18.50 -2.37 5.89
C LEU A 243 -19.28 -2.19 4.59
N GLU A 244 -19.74 -0.96 4.34
CA GLU A 244 -20.42 -0.58 3.11
C GLU A 244 -19.43 -0.02 2.09
N VAL A 245 -19.58 -0.40 0.82
CA VAL A 245 -18.78 0.18 -0.27
C VAL A 245 -19.41 1.51 -0.70
N ALA A 246 -18.80 2.62 -0.31
CA ALA A 246 -19.22 3.97 -0.70
C ALA A 246 -18.67 4.40 -2.08
N TYR A 247 -17.54 3.86 -2.49
CA TYR A 247 -16.92 4.10 -3.79
C TYR A 247 -16.12 2.90 -4.23
N LEU A 248 -16.17 2.59 -5.52
CA LEU A 248 -15.32 1.56 -6.13
C LEU A 248 -14.97 1.96 -7.57
N ASN A 249 -13.68 1.99 -7.87
CA ASN A 249 -13.17 2.12 -9.22
C ASN A 249 -11.94 1.21 -9.38
N TYR A 250 -11.77 0.66 -10.57
CA TYR A 250 -10.59 -0.14 -10.93
C TYR A 250 -10.34 -0.05 -12.43
N ASP A 251 -9.10 -0.25 -12.83
CA ASP A 251 -8.76 -0.31 -14.25
C ASP A 251 -8.79 -1.75 -14.77
N VAL A 252 -9.13 -1.88 -16.05
CA VAL A 252 -9.02 -3.13 -16.80
C VAL A 252 -8.29 -2.85 -18.11
N PRO A 253 -7.25 -3.62 -18.45
CA PRO A 253 -6.51 -3.40 -19.68
C PRO A 253 -7.40 -3.53 -20.92
N LYS A 254 -7.25 -2.60 -21.87
CA LYS A 254 -7.95 -2.67 -23.17
C LYS A 254 -7.60 -3.96 -23.90
N LYS A 255 -8.58 -4.57 -24.59
CA LYS A 255 -8.45 -5.86 -25.30
C LYS A 255 -7.36 -5.91 -26.37
N ASP A 256 -7.01 -4.78 -26.96
CA ASP A 256 -5.93 -4.65 -27.95
C ASP A 256 -4.54 -4.39 -27.32
N SER A 257 -4.48 -4.09 -26.02
CA SER A 257 -3.23 -3.80 -25.33
C SER A 257 -2.29 -5.00 -25.20
N ALA A 258 -0.99 -4.72 -25.08
CA ALA A 258 0.02 -5.73 -24.82
C ALA A 258 -0.22 -6.46 -23.48
N THR A 259 -0.72 -5.74 -22.46
CA THR A 259 -1.06 -6.29 -21.15
C THR A 259 -2.17 -7.33 -21.25
N TYR A 260 -3.26 -7.02 -21.97
CA TYR A 260 -4.35 -7.97 -22.21
C TYR A 260 -3.88 -9.21 -22.97
N LYS A 261 -3.10 -9.02 -24.06
CA LYS A 261 -2.56 -10.13 -24.85
C LYS A 261 -1.69 -11.07 -24.02
N LYS A 262 -0.87 -10.55 -23.11
CA LYS A 262 -0.09 -11.37 -22.18
C LYS A 262 -0.99 -12.18 -21.24
N PHE A 263 -2.05 -11.56 -20.69
CA PHE A 263 -3.02 -12.25 -19.85
C PHE A 263 -3.71 -13.40 -20.62
N LYS A 264 -4.18 -13.17 -21.84
CA LYS A 264 -4.85 -14.19 -22.66
C LYS A 264 -3.97 -15.42 -22.97
N ASN A 265 -2.67 -15.25 -22.96
CA ASN A 265 -1.71 -16.34 -23.15
C ASN A 265 -1.39 -17.10 -21.86
N LEU A 266 -1.97 -16.71 -20.71
CA LEU A 266 -1.75 -17.42 -19.46
C LEU A 266 -2.61 -18.70 -19.39
N LYS A 267 -1.98 -19.78 -18.98
CA LYS A 267 -2.69 -20.95 -18.51
C LYS A 267 -3.01 -20.78 -17.03
N LEU A 268 -4.20 -20.26 -16.73
CA LEU A 268 -4.67 -20.05 -15.38
C LEU A 268 -4.78 -21.37 -14.60
N HIS A 269 -4.45 -21.34 -13.32
CA HIS A 269 -4.74 -22.46 -12.42
C HIS A 269 -6.27 -22.56 -12.20
N GLN A 270 -6.77 -23.78 -11.99
CA GLN A 270 -8.21 -24.07 -11.82
C GLN A 270 -8.88 -23.25 -10.72
N ASP A 271 -8.15 -22.86 -9.67
CA ASP A 271 -8.67 -22.04 -8.56
C ASP A 271 -9.23 -20.68 -9.03
N TYR A 272 -8.78 -20.22 -10.20
CA TYR A 272 -9.17 -18.93 -10.77
C TYR A 272 -10.23 -19.02 -11.87
N HIS A 273 -10.65 -20.21 -12.26
CA HIS A 273 -11.67 -20.41 -13.31
C HIS A 273 -13.07 -19.93 -12.89
N LYS A 274 -13.29 -19.70 -11.60
CA LYS A 274 -14.53 -19.16 -11.05
C LYS A 274 -14.73 -17.66 -11.31
N PHE A 275 -13.66 -16.94 -11.67
CA PHE A 275 -13.69 -15.51 -11.91
C PHE A 275 -13.83 -15.17 -13.39
N THR A 276 -14.47 -14.05 -13.69
CA THR A 276 -14.49 -13.47 -15.03
C THR A 276 -13.11 -12.90 -15.41
N GLU A 277 -12.88 -12.66 -16.71
CA GLU A 277 -11.64 -12.01 -17.16
C GLU A 277 -11.46 -10.62 -16.54
N GLU A 278 -12.55 -9.85 -16.40
CA GLU A 278 -12.55 -8.53 -15.80
C GLU A 278 -12.11 -8.58 -14.33
N GLU A 279 -12.69 -9.47 -13.55
CA GLU A 279 -12.34 -9.67 -12.13
C GLU A 279 -10.88 -10.12 -11.95
N LEU A 280 -10.37 -10.95 -12.86
CA LEU A 280 -8.96 -11.38 -12.82
C LEU A 280 -7.99 -10.26 -13.18
N MET A 281 -8.39 -9.38 -14.10
CA MET A 281 -7.57 -8.29 -14.61
C MET A 281 -7.78 -6.97 -13.88
N ALA A 282 -8.77 -6.86 -12.98
CA ALA A 282 -8.97 -5.65 -12.20
C ALA A 282 -7.65 -5.26 -11.53
N GLY A 283 -7.10 -4.14 -11.96
CA GLY A 283 -5.86 -3.53 -11.47
C GLY A 283 -6.19 -2.33 -10.59
N ALA A 284 -5.25 -1.50 -10.25
CA ALA A 284 -5.39 -0.21 -9.55
C ALA A 284 -6.76 -0.01 -8.82
N ILE A 285 -7.10 -0.95 -7.91
CA ILE A 285 -8.40 -0.90 -7.20
C ILE A 285 -8.37 0.27 -6.23
N ASN A 286 -9.26 1.23 -6.45
CA ASN A 286 -9.49 2.36 -5.55
C ASN A 286 -10.85 2.16 -4.90
N ILE A 287 -10.88 1.99 -3.59
CA ILE A 287 -12.10 1.70 -2.85
C ILE A 287 -12.21 2.60 -1.62
N VAL A 288 -13.43 3.08 -1.37
CA VAL A 288 -13.80 3.72 -0.10
C VAL A 288 -14.88 2.89 0.55
N LEU A 289 -14.62 2.51 1.79
CA LEU A 289 -15.58 1.82 2.64
C LEU A 289 -16.10 2.80 3.70
N LYS A 290 -17.32 2.59 4.15
CA LYS A 290 -17.97 3.35 5.22
C LYS A 290 -18.26 2.44 6.41
N VAL A 291 -17.97 2.96 7.61
CA VAL A 291 -18.26 2.33 8.90
C VAL A 291 -19.67 2.71 9.35
#